data_dc5c9ae0edaed809ea4d6e9d62dc891c
#
_entry.id   dc5c9ae0edaed809ea4d6e9d62dc891c
#
_cell.length_a   1.000
_cell.length_b   1.000
_cell.length_c   1.000
_cell.angle_alpha   90.00
_cell.angle_beta   90.00
_cell.angle_gamma   90.00
#
_symmetry.space_group_name_H-M   'P 1'
#
loop_
_entity.id
_entity.type
_entity.pdbx_description
1 polymer ?
#
loop_
_entity_poly.entity_id
_entity_poly.type
_entity_poly.pdbx_seq_one_letter_code
_entity_poly.pdbx_strand_id
1 'polypeptide(L)'
;RVLGDNKRLRGLLFGALMGGLTAVVVSKFNANTAVTIAPFWAGVLLGTGALLGDALESFIKRRRGIDPGETWYPFDQLDYIAGGLLLIYPFVQLPKWAMLTIVVVYFGLHLLTAYTAYLLGLKDKPI
;
A
#
# COMPACT_ATOMS: atom_id res chain seq x y z
N ARG A 1 -17.76 -10.36 -12.98
CA ARG A 1 -16.36 -10.81 -13.18
C ARG A 1 -15.56 -10.31 -12.00
N VAL A 2 -15.32 -11.18 -11.01
CA VAL A 2 -14.73 -10.80 -9.71
C VAL A 2 -13.22 -10.60 -9.80
N LEU A 3 -12.55 -11.23 -10.77
CA LEU A 3 -11.13 -11.10 -11.07
C LEU A 3 -10.99 -11.17 -12.59
N GLY A 4 -10.83 -10.02 -13.21
CA GLY A 4 -10.49 -9.98 -14.64
C GLY A 4 -9.09 -10.53 -14.83
N ASP A 5 -9.03 -11.62 -15.61
CA ASP A 5 -7.92 -12.25 -16.31
C ASP A 5 -6.47 -11.94 -15.85
N ASN A 6 -5.62 -12.92 -15.95
CA ASN A 6 -4.13 -12.99 -15.86
C ASN A 6 -3.32 -11.68 -15.63
N LYS A 7 -3.83 -10.51 -16.02
CA LYS A 7 -3.18 -9.21 -15.79
C LYS A 7 -3.09 -8.84 -14.31
N ARG A 8 -4.13 -9.14 -13.51
CA ARG A 8 -4.12 -8.80 -12.07
C ARG A 8 -3.21 -9.72 -11.27
N LEU A 9 -3.18 -11.01 -11.61
CA LEU A 9 -2.27 -11.95 -10.96
C LEU A 9 -0.81 -11.62 -11.24
N ARG A 10 -0.49 -11.27 -12.50
CA ARG A 10 0.86 -10.82 -12.87
C ARG A 10 1.26 -9.55 -12.13
N GLY A 11 0.34 -8.59 -11.98
CA GLY A 11 0.57 -7.37 -11.19
C GLY A 11 0.83 -7.68 -9.72
N LEU A 12 0.05 -8.58 -9.12
CA LEU A 12 0.25 -9.02 -7.74
C LEU A 12 1.63 -9.69 -7.55
N LEU A 13 1.98 -10.62 -8.41
CA LEU A 13 3.27 -11.31 -8.35
C LEU A 13 4.45 -10.34 -8.55
N PHE A 14 4.33 -9.44 -9.52
CA PHE A 14 5.35 -8.43 -9.78
C PHE A 14 5.51 -7.46 -8.61
N GLY A 15 4.40 -6.95 -8.06
CA GLY A 15 4.43 -6.06 -6.90
C GLY A 15 4.99 -6.72 -5.64
N ALA A 16 4.62 -7.98 -5.40
CA ALA A 16 5.20 -8.78 -4.30
C ALA A 16 6.72 -8.96 -4.46
N LEU A 17 7.17 -9.33 -5.67
CA LEU A 17 8.59 -9.50 -5.98
C LEU A 17 9.36 -8.19 -5.82
N MET A 18 8.86 -7.10 -6.39
CA MET A 18 9.48 -5.78 -6.29
C MET A 18 9.52 -5.27 -4.85
N GLY A 19 8.46 -5.51 -4.06
CA GLY A 19 8.44 -5.25 -2.62
C GLY A 19 9.56 -5.99 -1.89
N GLY A 20 9.73 -7.28 -2.18
CA GLY A 20 10.79 -8.10 -1.63
C GLY A 20 12.19 -7.58 -1.97
N LEU A 21 12.44 -7.29 -3.24
CA LEU A 21 13.73 -6.77 -3.71
C LEU A 21 14.05 -5.40 -3.08
N THR A 22 13.06 -4.50 -3.04
CA THR A 22 13.22 -3.18 -2.41
C THR A 22 13.56 -3.32 -0.93
N ALA A 23 12.90 -4.20 -0.19
CA ALA A 23 13.18 -4.42 1.23
C ALA A 23 14.61 -4.96 1.47
N VAL A 24 15.11 -5.83 0.59
CA VAL A 24 16.51 -6.29 0.64
C VAL A 24 17.48 -5.13 0.43
N VAL A 25 17.23 -4.26 -0.52
CA VAL A 25 18.07 -3.07 -0.77
C VAL A 25 18.04 -2.15 0.45
N VAL A 26 16.86 -1.81 0.95
CA VAL A 26 16.68 -0.92 2.12
C VAL A 26 17.35 -1.49 3.38
N SER A 27 17.30 -2.81 3.58
CA SER A 27 17.91 -3.45 4.74
C SER A 27 19.44 -3.31 4.81
N LYS A 28 20.10 -3.06 3.67
CA LYS A 28 21.55 -2.79 3.64
C LYS A 28 21.91 -1.43 4.22
N PHE A 29 20.98 -0.51 4.27
CA PHE A 29 21.16 0.84 4.83
C PHE A 29 20.65 0.97 6.26
N ASN A 30 19.88 -0.02 6.75
CA ASN A 30 19.29 -0.03 8.09
C ASN A 30 19.66 -1.33 8.83
N ALA A 31 20.58 -1.21 9.78
CA ALA A 31 21.05 -2.34 10.58
C ALA A 31 20.05 -2.80 11.68
N ASN A 32 19.15 -1.91 12.12
CA ASN A 32 18.15 -2.20 13.15
C ASN A 32 16.78 -2.42 12.52
N THR A 33 16.41 -3.68 12.35
CA THR A 33 15.09 -4.03 11.85
C THR A 33 14.19 -4.49 13.01
N ALA A 34 13.08 -3.80 13.22
CA ALA A 34 12.00 -4.25 14.09
C ALA A 34 11.22 -5.44 13.49
N VAL A 35 11.71 -6.01 12.41
CA VAL A 35 11.08 -7.09 11.64
C VAL A 35 11.79 -8.40 11.96
N THR A 36 11.01 -9.43 12.35
CA THR A 36 11.53 -10.72 12.81
C THR A 36 11.83 -11.72 11.69
N ILE A 37 11.43 -11.42 10.47
CA ILE A 37 11.64 -12.26 9.28
C ILE A 37 12.67 -11.63 8.34
N ALA A 38 13.20 -12.44 7.42
CA ALA A 38 14.15 -11.95 6.42
C ALA A 38 13.55 -10.80 5.59
N PRO A 39 14.36 -9.76 5.26
CA PRO A 39 13.89 -8.54 4.60
C PRO A 39 13.10 -8.81 3.32
N PHE A 40 13.52 -9.79 2.52
CA PHE A 40 12.81 -10.17 1.29
C PHE A 40 11.35 -10.55 1.57
N TRP A 41 11.10 -11.44 2.54
CA TRP A 41 9.75 -11.87 2.88
C TRP A 41 8.92 -10.76 3.52
N ALA A 42 9.54 -9.90 4.31
CA ALA A 42 8.88 -8.72 4.84
C ALA A 42 8.37 -7.80 3.70
N GLY A 43 9.21 -7.55 2.71
CA GLY A 43 8.83 -6.78 1.52
C GLY A 43 7.75 -7.45 0.67
N VAL A 44 7.82 -8.78 0.51
CA VAL A 44 6.77 -9.57 -0.16
C VAL A 44 5.43 -9.42 0.55
N LEU A 45 5.40 -9.54 1.88
CA LEU A 45 4.17 -9.38 2.67
C LEU A 45 3.61 -7.96 2.58
N LEU A 46 4.47 -6.94 2.70
CA LEU A 46 4.05 -5.54 2.55
C LEU A 46 3.48 -5.26 1.16
N GLY A 47 4.17 -5.67 0.10
CA GLY A 47 3.73 -5.47 -1.27
C GLY A 47 2.43 -6.23 -1.58
N THR A 48 2.35 -7.50 -1.16
CA THR A 48 1.12 -8.30 -1.33
C THR A 48 -0.04 -7.70 -0.54
N GLY A 49 0.20 -7.30 0.71
CA GLY A 49 -0.80 -6.67 1.56
C GLY A 49 -1.34 -5.37 0.98
N ALA A 50 -0.46 -4.52 0.48
CA ALA A 50 -0.85 -3.27 -0.18
C ALA A 50 -1.77 -3.52 -1.39
N LEU A 51 -1.40 -4.46 -2.26
CA LEU A 51 -2.19 -4.82 -3.44
C LEU A 51 -3.53 -5.49 -3.07
N LEU A 52 -3.57 -6.29 -2.02
CA LEU A 52 -4.81 -6.87 -1.52
C LEU A 52 -5.71 -5.81 -0.87
N GLY A 53 -5.14 -4.85 -0.15
CA GLY A 53 -5.87 -3.70 0.40
C GLY A 53 -6.59 -2.91 -0.69
N ASP A 54 -5.84 -2.48 -1.72
CA ASP A 54 -6.38 -1.79 -2.89
C ASP A 54 -7.46 -2.63 -3.62
N ALA A 55 -7.23 -3.93 -3.80
CA ALA A 55 -8.20 -4.82 -4.43
C ALA A 55 -9.50 -4.94 -3.61
N LEU A 56 -9.39 -5.03 -2.30
CA LEU A 56 -10.53 -5.11 -1.37
C LEU A 56 -11.31 -3.79 -1.38
N GLU A 57 -10.63 -2.66 -1.33
CA GLU A 57 -11.23 -1.34 -1.42
C GLU A 57 -12.00 -1.20 -2.74
N SER A 58 -11.35 -1.50 -3.86
CA SER A 58 -11.96 -1.51 -5.18
C SER A 58 -13.23 -2.39 -5.24
N PHE A 59 -13.20 -3.56 -4.61
CA PHE A 59 -14.38 -4.44 -4.51
C PHE A 59 -15.53 -3.80 -3.72
N ILE A 60 -15.21 -3.17 -2.58
CA ILE A 60 -16.22 -2.50 -1.73
C ILE A 60 -16.82 -1.29 -2.47
N LYS A 61 -16.00 -0.50 -3.18
CA LYS A 61 -16.45 0.63 -4.02
C LYS A 61 -17.53 0.19 -5.02
N ARG A 62 -17.27 -0.91 -5.74
CA ARG A 62 -18.25 -1.47 -6.70
C ARG A 62 -19.55 -1.85 -6.04
N ARG A 63 -19.50 -2.45 -4.85
CA ARG A 63 -20.71 -2.84 -4.11
C ARG A 63 -21.50 -1.64 -3.60
N ARG A 64 -20.85 -0.49 -3.42
CA ARG A 64 -21.50 0.77 -3.02
C ARG A 64 -21.97 1.62 -4.19
N GLY A 65 -21.80 1.15 -5.42
CA GLY A 65 -22.21 1.88 -6.62
C GLY A 65 -21.30 3.05 -7.00
N ILE A 66 -20.06 3.07 -6.46
CA ILE A 66 -19.05 4.06 -6.81
C ILE A 66 -18.40 3.62 -8.12
N ASP A 67 -18.40 4.50 -9.11
CA ASP A 67 -17.90 4.19 -10.44
C ASP A 67 -16.35 4.04 -10.51
N PRO A 68 -15.83 3.29 -11.51
CA PRO A 68 -14.41 3.20 -11.75
C PRO A 68 -13.77 4.59 -12.00
N GLY A 69 -12.72 4.91 -11.22
CA GLY A 69 -12.03 6.19 -11.33
C GLY A 69 -12.56 7.30 -10.42
N GLU A 70 -13.70 7.09 -9.75
CA GLU A 70 -14.14 8.00 -8.71
C GLU A 70 -13.32 7.82 -7.43
N THR A 71 -13.02 8.93 -6.76
CA THR A 71 -12.30 8.95 -5.49
C THR A 71 -13.24 8.67 -4.32
N TRP A 72 -12.82 7.80 -3.41
CA TRP A 72 -13.52 7.51 -2.17
C TRP A 72 -12.67 7.91 -0.97
N TYR A 73 -12.56 9.19 -0.77
CA TYR A 73 -11.78 9.75 0.33
C TYR A 73 -12.40 9.40 1.70
N PRO A 74 -11.61 9.03 2.73
CA PRO A 74 -10.13 8.84 2.74
C PRO A 74 -9.68 7.40 2.47
N PHE A 75 -10.58 6.53 2.04
CA PHE A 75 -10.31 5.08 1.97
C PHE A 75 -9.29 4.72 0.90
N ASP A 76 -9.36 5.34 -0.28
CA ASP A 76 -8.38 5.15 -1.38
C ASP A 76 -6.92 5.48 -0.97
N GLN A 77 -6.74 6.24 0.12
CA GLN A 77 -5.41 6.63 0.59
C GLN A 77 -4.89 5.72 1.71
N LEU A 78 -5.78 4.97 2.35
CA LEU A 78 -5.47 4.17 3.53
C LEU A 78 -5.46 2.65 3.26
N ASP A 79 -6.12 2.21 2.20
CA ASP A 79 -6.34 0.81 1.87
C ASP A 79 -5.05 0.01 1.72
N TYR A 80 -4.10 0.51 0.92
CA TYR A 80 -2.81 -0.14 0.69
C TYR A 80 -1.92 -0.11 1.94
N ILE A 81 -1.98 0.98 2.74
CA ILE A 81 -1.23 1.09 4.00
C ILE A 81 -1.78 0.08 5.01
N ALA A 82 -3.11 0.07 5.16
CA ALA A 82 -3.79 -0.86 6.07
C ALA A 82 -3.55 -2.31 5.67
N GLY A 83 -3.67 -2.64 4.37
CA GLY A 83 -3.41 -3.97 3.86
C GLY A 83 -1.97 -4.42 4.08
N GLY A 84 -0.98 -3.56 3.82
CA GLY A 84 0.43 -3.84 4.05
C GLY A 84 0.73 -4.06 5.54
N LEU A 85 0.28 -3.16 6.40
CA LEU A 85 0.48 -3.26 7.85
C LEU A 85 -0.20 -4.50 8.43
N LEU A 86 -1.39 -4.85 7.97
CA LEU A 86 -2.13 -6.02 8.45
C LEU A 86 -1.35 -7.32 8.20
N LEU A 87 -0.78 -7.49 7.01
CA LEU A 87 -0.03 -8.70 6.67
C LEU A 87 1.34 -8.78 7.37
N ILE A 88 2.01 -7.65 7.60
CA ILE A 88 3.32 -7.66 8.27
C ILE A 88 3.20 -7.67 9.80
N TYR A 89 2.04 -7.31 10.35
CA TYR A 89 1.81 -7.15 11.78
C TYR A 89 2.33 -8.30 12.65
N PRO A 90 2.12 -9.60 12.32
CA PRO A 90 2.59 -10.72 13.13
C PRO A 90 4.13 -10.81 13.22
N PHE A 91 4.84 -10.19 12.28
CA PHE A 91 6.29 -10.29 12.12
C PHE A 91 7.02 -9.00 12.52
N VAL A 92 6.30 -8.04 13.10
CA VAL A 92 6.87 -6.72 13.45
C VAL A 92 6.76 -6.49 14.94
N GLN A 93 7.88 -6.14 15.55
CA GLN A 93 7.96 -5.74 16.97
C GLN A 93 7.98 -4.21 17.08
N LEU A 94 6.91 -3.56 16.64
CA LEU A 94 6.74 -2.12 16.74
C LEU A 94 5.67 -1.77 17.78
N PRO A 95 5.90 -0.72 18.59
CA PRO A 95 4.87 -0.21 19.49
C PRO A 95 3.72 0.38 18.66
N LYS A 96 2.51 0.36 19.23
CA LYS A 96 1.29 0.83 18.54
C LYS A 96 1.39 2.27 18.03
N TRP A 97 2.09 3.14 18.78
CA TRP A 97 2.31 4.51 18.35
C TRP A 97 3.15 4.62 17.07
N ALA A 98 4.15 3.75 16.89
CA ALA A 98 4.95 3.73 15.66
C ALA A 98 4.11 3.30 14.44
N MET A 99 3.21 2.34 14.61
CA MET A 99 2.26 1.97 13.55
C MET A 99 1.34 3.13 13.18
N LEU A 100 0.81 3.84 14.19
CA LEU A 100 -0.01 5.03 13.95
C LEU A 100 0.80 6.11 13.21
N THR A 101 2.05 6.32 13.61
CA THR A 101 2.94 7.28 12.94
C THR A 101 3.16 6.91 11.47
N ILE A 102 3.38 5.63 11.16
CA ILE A 102 3.50 5.15 9.77
C ILE A 102 2.25 5.52 8.97
N VAL A 103 1.05 5.21 9.50
CA VAL A 103 -0.21 5.55 8.83
C VAL A 103 -0.34 7.05 8.58
N VAL A 104 -0.08 7.88 9.59
CA VAL A 104 -0.19 9.35 9.48
C VAL A 104 0.81 9.91 8.48
N VAL A 105 2.07 9.46 8.52
CA VAL A 105 3.13 9.94 7.61
C VAL A 105 2.81 9.56 6.17
N TYR A 106 2.46 8.29 5.90
CA TYR A 106 2.16 7.86 4.54
C TYR A 106 0.88 8.49 3.99
N PHE A 107 -0.13 8.66 4.83
CA PHE A 107 -1.34 9.40 4.47
C PHE A 107 -1.01 10.85 4.10
N GLY A 108 -0.20 11.53 4.92
CA GLY A 108 0.25 12.90 4.63
C GLY A 108 1.07 13.00 3.34
N LEU A 109 1.99 12.05 3.12
CA LEU A 109 2.76 11.98 1.86
C LEU A 109 1.85 11.74 0.65
N HIS A 110 0.84 10.88 0.78
CA HIS A 110 -0.12 10.65 -0.30
C HIS A 110 -0.88 11.94 -0.66
N LEU A 111 -1.38 12.66 0.35
CA LEU A 111 -2.05 13.95 0.13
C LEU A 111 -1.11 14.98 -0.51
N LEU A 112 0.13 15.05 -0.04
CA LEU A 112 1.13 15.96 -0.60
C LEU A 112 1.42 15.65 -2.06
N THR A 113 1.61 14.37 -2.41
CA THR A 113 1.84 13.96 -3.81
C THR A 113 0.62 14.20 -4.69
N ALA A 114 -0.59 13.97 -4.19
CA ALA A 114 -1.83 14.26 -4.91
C ALA A 114 -1.97 15.77 -5.18
N TYR A 115 -1.70 16.59 -4.17
CA TYR A 115 -1.76 18.04 -4.29
C TYR A 115 -0.69 18.60 -5.24
N THR A 116 0.55 18.10 -5.16
CA THR A 116 1.61 18.51 -6.10
C THR A 116 1.28 18.11 -7.53
N ALA A 117 0.71 16.92 -7.76
CA ALA A 117 0.27 16.49 -9.08
C ALA A 117 -0.85 17.40 -9.63
N TYR A 118 -1.76 17.88 -8.78
CA TYR A 118 -2.76 18.86 -9.14
C TYR A 118 -2.12 20.21 -9.55
N LEU A 119 -1.18 20.73 -8.75
CA LEU A 119 -0.48 21.99 -9.05
C LEU A 119 0.33 21.92 -10.37
N LEU A 120 0.84 20.75 -10.71
CA LEU A 120 1.57 20.51 -11.96
C LEU A 120 0.64 20.26 -13.17
N GLY A 121 -0.68 20.33 -12.99
CA GLY A 121 -1.66 20.08 -14.05
C GLY A 121 -1.75 18.63 -14.51
N LEU A 122 -1.23 17.68 -13.71
CA LEU A 122 -1.28 16.24 -13.98
C LEU A 122 -2.58 15.59 -13.48
N LYS A 123 -3.33 16.30 -12.66
CA LYS A 123 -4.62 15.87 -12.09
C LYS A 123 -5.63 17.01 -12.17
N ASP A 124 -6.89 16.66 -12.45
CA ASP A 124 -7.99 17.65 -12.53
C ASP A 124 -8.55 18.05 -11.17
N LYS A 125 -8.28 17.25 -10.13
CA LYS A 125 -8.76 17.49 -8.76
C LYS A 125 -7.60 17.39 -7.77
N PRO A 126 -7.61 18.21 -6.68
CA PRO A 126 -6.52 18.25 -5.70
C PRO A 126 -6.39 16.98 -4.86
N ILE A 127 -7.49 16.24 -4.71
CA ILE A 127 -7.57 14.99 -3.93
C ILE A 127 -8.45 14.00 -4.66
#